data_f1f79ebdae45ae2f7bb4c793c85b114a
#
_entry.id   f1f79ebdae45ae2f7bb4c793c85b114a
#
_cell.length_a   1.000
_cell.length_b   1.000
_cell.length_c   1.000
_cell.angle_alpha   90.00
_cell.angle_beta   90.00
_cell.angle_gamma   90.00
#
_symmetry.space_group_name_H-M   'P 1'
#
loop_
_entity.id
_entity.type
_entity.pdbx_description
1 polymer ?
#
loop_
_entity_poly.entity_id
_entity_poly.type
_entity_poly.pdbx_seq_one_letter_code
_entity_poly.pdbx_strand_id
1 'polypeptide(L)'
;MDDNIINWLQKWTISQVNGDWEHELGVSITMLDNPGWILCADISEYFDFVLNSVPTGGKLNNDWLDYYIIAKEFSAYLYINGDLKKLNHLLYIFRGIIQELEKIKNEGKGILTVDRIKYIVDNVSNELLDTPAGTSL
;
A
#
# COMPACT_ATOMS: atom_id res chain seq x y z
N MET A 1 15.85 -1.50 6.46
CA MET A 1 14.85 -0.57 6.97
C MET A 1 14.82 -0.66 8.47
N ASP A 2 15.21 0.39 9.11
CA ASP A 2 15.31 0.45 10.56
C ASP A 2 14.18 1.23 11.21
N ASP A 3 13.28 1.80 10.39
CA ASP A 3 12.11 2.48 10.89
C ASP A 3 11.10 1.49 11.43
N ASN A 4 10.38 1.89 12.47
CA ASN A 4 9.27 1.09 12.95
C ASN A 4 8.05 1.34 12.05
N ILE A 5 7.79 0.41 11.13
CA ILE A 5 6.69 0.55 10.19
C ILE A 5 5.33 0.56 10.89
N ILE A 6 5.20 -0.16 11.98
CA ILE A 6 3.94 -0.18 12.73
C ILE A 6 3.67 1.18 13.37
N ASN A 7 4.71 1.84 13.89
CA ASN A 7 4.54 3.21 14.40
C ASN A 7 4.11 4.17 13.29
N TRP A 8 4.71 4.03 12.10
CA TRP A 8 4.29 4.85 10.98
C TRP A 8 2.82 4.62 10.63
N LEU A 9 2.42 3.36 10.54
CA LEU A 9 1.04 3.01 10.21
C LEU A 9 0.07 3.59 11.23
N GLN A 10 0.41 3.48 12.51
CA GLN A 10 -0.43 4.02 13.58
C GLN A 10 -0.58 5.53 13.46
N LYS A 11 0.52 6.24 13.24
CA LYS A 11 0.49 7.70 13.08
C LYS A 11 -0.32 8.12 11.87
N TRP A 12 -0.11 7.43 10.74
CA TRP A 12 -0.86 7.76 9.54
C TRP A 12 -2.36 7.53 9.76
N THR A 13 -2.72 6.41 10.36
CA THR A 13 -4.11 6.08 10.64
C THR A 13 -4.76 7.14 11.51
N ILE A 14 -4.08 7.56 12.57
CA ILE A 14 -4.57 8.63 13.44
C ILE A 14 -4.80 9.92 12.65
N SER A 15 -3.91 10.23 11.72
CA SER A 15 -4.04 11.46 10.93
C SER A 15 -5.25 11.45 9.99
N GLN A 16 -5.79 10.27 9.68
CA GLN A 16 -6.94 10.14 8.78
C GLN A 16 -8.29 10.18 9.51
N VAL A 17 -8.29 9.93 10.80
CA VAL A 17 -9.52 9.90 11.59
C VAL A 17 -10.19 11.28 11.56
N ASN A 18 -11.46 11.35 11.14
CA ASN A 18 -12.18 12.61 11.00
C ASN A 18 -13.68 12.47 11.33
N GLY A 19 -14.12 11.34 11.88
CA GLY A 19 -15.51 11.08 12.19
C GLY A 19 -16.25 10.25 11.14
N ASP A 20 -15.70 10.16 9.92
CA ASP A 20 -16.30 9.40 8.82
C ASP A 20 -15.38 8.29 8.34
N TRP A 21 -14.12 8.61 8.06
CA TRP A 21 -13.15 7.69 7.48
C TRP A 21 -13.01 6.39 8.29
N GLU A 22 -12.93 6.51 9.61
CA GLU A 22 -12.73 5.37 10.49
C GLU A 22 -13.99 4.50 10.64
N HIS A 23 -15.17 5.04 10.33
CA HIS A 23 -16.43 4.31 10.43
C HIS A 23 -16.82 3.61 9.13
N GLU A 24 -16.05 3.81 8.08
CA GLU A 24 -16.24 3.10 6.82
C GLU A 24 -15.15 2.05 6.68
N LEU A 25 -14.39 2.07 5.59
CA LEU A 25 -13.36 1.06 5.41
C LEU A 25 -12.09 1.38 6.20
N GLY A 26 -11.67 2.66 6.24
CA GLY A 26 -10.43 3.05 6.87
C GLY A 26 -9.23 2.34 6.26
N VAL A 27 -8.51 1.58 7.08
CA VAL A 27 -7.45 0.70 6.63
C VAL A 27 -7.66 -0.67 7.27
N SER A 28 -7.46 -1.72 6.50
CA SER A 28 -7.62 -3.09 7.00
C SER A 28 -6.53 -3.99 6.45
N ILE A 29 -6.17 -4.99 7.26
CA ILE A 29 -5.23 -6.04 6.89
C ILE A 29 -5.90 -7.34 7.28
N THR A 30 -6.18 -8.19 6.30
CA THR A 30 -6.89 -9.44 6.53
C THR A 30 -6.21 -10.57 5.78
N MET A 31 -6.64 -11.78 6.06
CA MET A 31 -6.13 -12.96 5.36
C MET A 31 -7.03 -13.33 4.20
N LEU A 32 -6.40 -13.81 3.14
CA LEU A 32 -7.08 -14.39 1.99
C LEU A 32 -7.13 -15.90 2.14
N ASP A 33 -8.13 -16.52 1.49
CA ASP A 33 -8.33 -17.97 1.58
C ASP A 33 -7.21 -18.79 0.93
N ASN A 34 -6.46 -18.24 -0.02
CA ASN A 34 -5.56 -19.01 -0.88
C ASN A 34 -4.13 -19.26 -0.41
N PRO A 35 -3.60 -19.14 0.78
CA PRO A 35 -3.67 -18.08 1.77
C PRO A 35 -2.72 -16.91 1.42
N GLY A 36 -2.95 -15.81 2.06
CA GLY A 36 -2.13 -14.60 1.85
C GLY A 36 -2.68 -13.46 2.67
N TRP A 37 -2.12 -12.27 2.44
CA TRP A 37 -2.55 -11.05 3.10
C TRP A 37 -3.18 -10.11 2.10
N ILE A 38 -4.17 -9.36 2.53
CA ILE A 38 -4.69 -8.22 1.77
C ILE A 38 -4.68 -6.99 2.67
N LEU A 39 -4.05 -5.93 2.18
CA LEU A 39 -4.12 -4.62 2.78
C LEU A 39 -5.05 -3.78 1.91
N CYS A 40 -6.05 -3.18 2.52
CA CYS A 40 -6.96 -2.27 1.82
C CYS A 40 -6.99 -0.96 2.58
N ALA A 41 -6.81 0.15 1.88
CA ALA A 41 -6.78 1.47 2.51
C ALA A 41 -7.63 2.46 1.72
N ASP A 42 -8.44 3.22 2.45
CA ASP A 42 -9.19 4.34 1.89
C ASP A 42 -8.23 5.51 1.72
N ILE A 43 -7.91 5.83 0.47
CA ILE A 43 -7.02 6.94 0.12
C ILE A 43 -7.77 8.04 -0.62
N SER A 44 -9.05 8.22 -0.28
CA SER A 44 -9.92 9.17 -0.97
C SER A 44 -9.42 10.62 -0.89
N GLU A 45 -8.66 10.96 0.16
CA GLU A 45 -8.09 12.30 0.24
C GLU A 45 -7.14 12.59 -0.93
N TYR A 46 -6.64 11.55 -1.60
CA TYR A 46 -5.73 11.68 -2.74
C TYR A 46 -6.44 11.39 -4.07
N PHE A 47 -7.77 11.43 -4.09
CA PHE A 47 -8.56 11.04 -5.27
C PHE A 47 -8.08 11.76 -6.54
N ASP A 48 -7.77 13.05 -6.43
CA ASP A 48 -7.38 13.86 -7.58
C ASP A 48 -6.01 13.47 -8.16
N PHE A 49 -5.25 12.66 -7.46
CA PHE A 49 -3.87 12.32 -7.80
C PHE A 49 -3.67 10.85 -8.15
N VAL A 50 -4.75 10.09 -8.27
CA VAL A 50 -4.67 8.66 -8.58
C VAL A 50 -5.52 8.32 -9.79
N LEU A 51 -5.19 7.18 -10.40
CA LEU A 51 -5.94 6.65 -11.53
C LEU A 51 -6.40 5.23 -11.18
N ASN A 52 -7.52 4.82 -11.75
CA ASN A 52 -7.90 3.42 -11.71
C ASN A 52 -6.80 2.56 -12.31
N SER A 53 -6.54 1.43 -11.70
CA SER A 53 -5.59 0.47 -12.24
C SER A 53 -6.17 -0.92 -12.11
N VAL A 54 -5.67 -1.83 -12.94
CA VAL A 54 -6.05 -3.24 -12.84
C VAL A 54 -5.04 -3.95 -11.96
N PRO A 55 -5.41 -5.08 -11.35
CA PRO A 55 -4.45 -5.86 -10.58
C PRO A 55 -3.23 -6.23 -11.42
N THR A 56 -2.06 -6.13 -10.81
CA THR A 56 -0.80 -6.46 -11.47
C THR A 56 -0.09 -7.53 -10.66
N GLY A 57 0.67 -8.37 -11.36
CA GLY A 57 1.36 -9.47 -10.71
C GLY A 57 0.42 -10.65 -10.53
N GLY A 58 0.37 -11.19 -9.33
CA GLY A 58 -0.63 -12.19 -9.02
C GLY A 58 -0.32 -13.58 -9.54
N LYS A 59 0.76 -14.17 -9.09
CA LYS A 59 1.00 -15.59 -9.32
C LYS A 59 0.42 -16.38 -8.16
N LEU A 60 -0.08 -17.57 -8.46
CA LEU A 60 -0.75 -18.40 -7.48
C LEU A 60 0.18 -19.34 -6.73
N ASN A 61 1.47 -19.06 -6.72
CA ASN A 61 2.43 -19.84 -5.95
C ASN A 61 2.81 -19.07 -4.68
N ASN A 62 3.82 -19.55 -3.97
CA ASN A 62 4.19 -19.01 -2.68
C ASN A 62 5.00 -17.72 -2.72
N ASP A 63 5.09 -17.09 -3.86
CA ASP A 63 5.87 -15.85 -4.01
C ASP A 63 5.14 -14.93 -4.97
N TRP A 64 4.04 -14.35 -4.49
CA TRP A 64 3.22 -13.49 -5.32
C TRP A 64 2.92 -12.19 -4.60
N LEU A 65 2.69 -11.15 -5.42
CA LEU A 65 2.36 -9.81 -4.97
C LEU A 65 1.56 -9.15 -6.08
N ASP A 66 0.43 -8.52 -5.73
CA ASP A 66 -0.26 -7.67 -6.68
C ASP A 66 -0.79 -6.42 -5.99
N TYR A 67 -1.14 -5.43 -6.78
CA TYR A 67 -1.61 -4.16 -6.24
C TYR A 67 -2.45 -3.46 -7.29
N TYR A 68 -3.43 -2.69 -6.82
CA TYR A 68 -4.30 -1.92 -7.71
C TYR A 68 -5.02 -0.84 -6.94
N ILE A 69 -5.57 0.14 -7.67
CA ILE A 69 -6.34 1.23 -7.10
C ILE A 69 -7.71 1.27 -7.80
N ILE A 70 -8.76 1.37 -7.00
CA ILE A 70 -10.11 1.61 -7.50
C ILE A 70 -10.49 3.01 -7.11
N ALA A 71 -10.72 3.89 -8.11
CA ALA A 71 -11.09 5.28 -7.88
C ALA A 71 -12.37 5.57 -8.65
N LYS A 72 -13.41 6.03 -7.93
CA LYS A 72 -14.71 6.28 -8.53
C LYS A 72 -15.52 7.22 -7.61
N GLU A 73 -16.14 8.23 -8.21
CA GLU A 73 -17.06 9.12 -7.50
C GLU A 73 -16.42 9.76 -6.27
N PHE A 74 -15.21 10.27 -6.44
CA PHE A 74 -14.42 10.94 -5.41
C PHE A 74 -13.93 10.03 -4.31
N SER A 75 -14.09 8.73 -4.44
CA SER A 75 -13.52 7.75 -3.52
C SER A 75 -12.38 7.00 -4.19
N ALA A 76 -11.36 6.67 -3.44
CA ALA A 76 -10.23 5.89 -3.93
C ALA A 76 -9.79 4.88 -2.88
N TYR A 77 -9.56 3.65 -3.30
CA TYR A 77 -9.15 2.56 -2.44
C TYR A 77 -7.93 1.88 -3.03
N LEU A 78 -6.91 1.71 -2.21
CA LEU A 78 -5.68 1.03 -2.58
C LEU A 78 -5.71 -0.39 -2.02
N TYR A 79 -5.41 -1.35 -2.88
CA TYR A 79 -5.33 -2.77 -2.50
C TYR A 79 -3.92 -3.26 -2.76
N ILE A 80 -3.32 -3.91 -1.77
CA ILE A 80 -2.01 -4.55 -1.91
C ILE A 80 -2.13 -5.95 -1.34
N ASN A 81 -1.91 -6.95 -2.16
CA ASN A 81 -2.09 -8.36 -1.81
C ASN A 81 -0.78 -9.11 -1.97
N GLY A 82 -0.51 -10.05 -1.06
CA GLY A 82 0.70 -10.83 -1.17
C GLY A 82 0.61 -12.13 -0.41
N ASP A 83 1.53 -13.04 -0.68
CA ASP A 83 1.57 -14.31 0.02
C ASP A 83 1.90 -14.11 1.51
N LEU A 84 1.84 -15.19 2.28
CA LEU A 84 1.99 -15.13 3.73
C LEU A 84 3.31 -14.52 4.19
N LYS A 85 4.34 -14.54 3.37
CA LYS A 85 5.66 -14.00 3.71
C LYS A 85 5.80 -12.52 3.37
N LYS A 86 4.77 -11.92 2.79
CA LYS A 86 4.86 -10.57 2.23
C LYS A 86 4.27 -9.47 3.12
N LEU A 87 3.90 -9.78 4.36
CA LEU A 87 3.26 -8.74 5.19
C LEU A 87 4.13 -7.49 5.33
N ASN A 88 5.43 -7.65 5.60
CA ASN A 88 6.33 -6.50 5.65
C ASN A 88 6.36 -5.75 4.33
N HIS A 89 6.40 -6.48 3.21
CA HIS A 89 6.38 -5.86 1.88
C HIS A 89 5.14 -4.98 1.70
N LEU A 90 3.97 -5.50 2.07
CA LEU A 90 2.71 -4.76 1.93
C LEU A 90 2.77 -3.45 2.71
N LEU A 91 3.26 -3.49 3.94
CA LEU A 91 3.32 -2.30 4.79
C LEU A 91 4.30 -1.26 4.25
N TYR A 92 5.48 -1.68 3.81
CA TYR A 92 6.46 -0.74 3.28
C TYR A 92 6.05 -0.17 1.92
N ILE A 93 5.39 -0.99 1.09
CA ILE A 93 4.84 -0.52 -0.19
C ILE A 93 3.76 0.52 0.09
N PHE A 94 2.87 0.24 1.03
CA PHE A 94 1.83 1.17 1.42
C PHE A 94 2.43 2.52 1.84
N ARG A 95 3.43 2.49 2.74
CA ARG A 95 4.10 3.72 3.16
C ARG A 95 4.71 4.47 1.98
N GLY A 96 5.39 3.76 1.10
CA GLY A 96 6.01 4.38 -0.08
C GLY A 96 4.99 5.07 -0.97
N ILE A 97 3.84 4.44 -1.19
CA ILE A 97 2.77 5.02 -2.01
C ILE A 97 2.19 6.26 -1.33
N ILE A 98 1.92 6.18 -0.03
CA ILE A 98 1.38 7.33 0.71
C ILE A 98 2.37 8.50 0.68
N GLN A 99 3.66 8.24 0.88
CA GLN A 99 4.67 9.30 0.84
C GLN A 99 4.73 9.96 -0.53
N GLU A 100 4.59 9.18 -1.59
CA GLU A 100 4.55 9.74 -2.94
C GLU A 100 3.29 10.59 -3.14
N LEU A 101 2.15 10.12 -2.68
CA LEU A 101 0.89 10.88 -2.78
C LEU A 101 0.95 12.18 -1.98
N GLU A 102 1.54 12.15 -0.78
CA GLU A 102 1.74 13.37 0.00
C GLU A 102 2.62 14.36 -0.73
N LYS A 103 3.67 13.89 -1.37
CA LYS A 103 4.55 14.75 -2.16
C LYS A 103 3.79 15.41 -3.30
N ILE A 104 3.01 14.62 -4.07
CA ILE A 104 2.22 15.14 -5.18
C ILE A 104 1.22 16.17 -4.69
N LYS A 105 0.54 15.87 -3.59
CA LYS A 105 -0.45 16.77 -2.99
C LYS A 105 0.19 18.08 -2.57
N ASN A 106 1.36 18.03 -1.93
CA ASN A 106 2.06 19.23 -1.47
C ASN A 106 2.57 20.08 -2.63
N GLU A 107 2.96 19.46 -3.73
CA GLU A 107 3.37 20.17 -4.94
C GLU A 107 2.18 20.73 -5.70
N GLY A 108 0.98 20.23 -5.42
CA GLY A 108 -0.26 20.70 -6.03
C GLY A 108 -0.46 20.29 -7.48
N LYS A 109 0.32 19.34 -7.96
CA LYS A 109 0.22 18.88 -9.35
C LYS A 109 0.84 17.50 -9.49
N GLY A 110 0.38 16.78 -10.50
CA GLY A 110 0.91 15.45 -10.80
C GLY A 110 -0.09 14.36 -10.48
N ILE A 111 0.23 13.17 -10.92
CA ILE A 111 -0.59 11.97 -10.72
C ILE A 111 0.35 10.82 -10.41
N LEU A 112 -0.09 9.94 -9.53
CA LEU A 112 0.63 8.70 -9.24
C LEU A 112 0.45 7.75 -10.42
N THR A 113 1.51 7.55 -11.20
CA THR A 113 1.47 6.69 -12.38
C THR A 113 1.71 5.23 -12.00
N VAL A 114 1.30 4.33 -12.88
CA VAL A 114 1.58 2.89 -12.72
C VAL A 114 3.08 2.65 -12.66
N ASP A 115 3.86 3.34 -13.49
CA ASP A 115 5.31 3.19 -13.49
C ASP A 115 5.91 3.62 -12.15
N ARG A 116 5.37 4.66 -11.53
CA ARG A 116 5.88 5.12 -10.23
C ARG A 116 5.54 4.11 -9.14
N ILE A 117 4.35 3.53 -9.17
CA ILE A 117 3.99 2.47 -8.23
C ILE A 117 4.94 1.30 -8.38
N LYS A 118 5.22 0.88 -9.62
CA LYS A 118 6.14 -0.22 -9.86
C LYS A 118 7.53 0.08 -9.32
N TYR A 119 8.01 1.31 -9.49
CA TYR A 119 9.29 1.73 -8.95
C TYR A 119 9.32 1.60 -7.42
N ILE A 120 8.27 2.03 -6.75
CA ILE A 120 8.16 1.93 -5.29
C ILE A 120 8.17 0.45 -4.86
N VAL A 121 7.40 -0.39 -5.54
CA VAL A 121 7.34 -1.82 -5.23
C VAL A 121 8.70 -2.48 -5.41
N ASP A 122 9.38 -2.17 -6.50
CA ASP A 122 10.70 -2.76 -6.78
C ASP A 122 11.73 -2.32 -5.74
N ASN A 123 11.71 -1.05 -5.34
CA ASN A 123 12.62 -0.55 -4.31
C ASN A 123 12.40 -1.23 -2.96
N VAL A 124 11.16 -1.38 -2.55
CA VAL A 124 10.84 -2.07 -1.30
C VAL A 124 11.32 -3.52 -1.37
N SER A 125 11.03 -4.20 -2.47
CA SER A 125 11.42 -5.60 -2.62
C SER A 125 12.94 -5.76 -2.55
N ASN A 126 13.68 -4.87 -3.19
CA ASN A 126 15.14 -4.92 -3.18
C ASN A 126 15.70 -4.67 -1.77
N GLU A 127 15.17 -3.70 -1.05
CA GLU A 127 15.61 -3.41 0.30
C GLU A 127 15.34 -4.57 1.27
N LEU A 128 14.20 -5.21 1.14
CA LEU A 128 13.84 -6.33 2.01
C LEU A 128 14.63 -7.59 1.66
N LEU A 129 15.06 -7.74 0.41
CA LEU A 129 15.94 -8.85 0.04
C LEU A 129 17.32 -8.73 0.69
N ASP A 130 17.76 -7.50 0.96
CA ASP A 130 19.04 -7.25 1.62
C ASP A 130 18.97 -7.48 3.13
N THR A 131 17.79 -7.75 3.67
CA THR A 131 17.62 -8.02 5.09
C THR A 131 18.23 -9.39 5.44
N PRO A 132 19.00 -9.49 6.53
CA PRO A 132 19.55 -10.78 6.94
C PRO A 132 18.48 -11.85 7.09
N ALA A 133 18.79 -13.07 6.71
CA ALA A 133 17.83 -14.17 6.64
C ALA A 133 17.09 -14.40 7.98
N GLY A 134 17.77 -14.19 9.10
CA GLY A 134 17.17 -14.38 10.41
C GLY A 134 16.10 -13.37 10.78
N THR A 135 15.99 -12.28 10.05
CA THR A 135 15.01 -11.23 10.33
C THR A 135 13.83 -11.25 9.37
N SER A 136 13.83 -12.15 8.40
CA SER A 136 12.79 -12.19 7.38
C SER A 136 11.59 -13.05 7.76
N LEU A 137 11.59 -13.61 8.95
CA LEU A 137 10.51 -14.48 9.40
C LEU A 137 9.51 -13.78 10.28
#